data_0fb585f2ddb42a0c4e666c83f8f197fd
#
_entry.id   0fb585f2ddb42a0c4e666c83f8f197fd
#
_cell.length_a   1.000
_cell.length_b   1.000
_cell.length_c   1.000
_cell.angle_alpha   90.00
_cell.angle_beta   90.00
_cell.angle_gamma   90.00
#
_symmetry.space_group_name_H-M   'P 1'
#
loop_
_entity.id
_entity.type
_entity.pdbx_description
1 polymer ?
#
loop_
_entity_poly.entity_id
_entity_poly.type
_entity_poly.pdbx_seq_one_letter_code
_entity_poly.pdbx_strand_id
1 'polypeptide(L)'
;VFCYTFYIMMLTAEKQALLDFLNSHLALATLVGFIILCFWLIDLIALKTKAFASYRKYYEPVSRYALPIGFFLTLFSTIMSLVYSDYLGVLPCGLCWFQRIFIYSMMFIFGVAWYKNDRKVFDYILTLSIAGLIVALYHQYLQMGYSELIPCPAIASTVNCDKPTFMEYGFVTFPFMAVVTFGYTIMLSLTAKMFNK
;
A
#
# COMPACT_ATOMS: atom_id res chain seq x y z
N VAL A 1 -1.34 38.61 -19.71
CA VAL A 1 -1.38 38.37 -18.25
C VAL A 1 -2.69 37.69 -17.86
N PHE A 2 -3.85 38.22 -18.24
CA PHE A 2 -5.17 37.67 -17.87
C PHE A 2 -5.41 36.22 -18.38
N CYS A 3 -5.02 35.91 -19.61
CA CYS A 3 -5.18 34.58 -20.21
C CYS A 3 -4.29 33.52 -19.52
N TYR A 4 -3.09 33.90 -19.09
CA TYR A 4 -2.16 33.02 -18.37
C TYR A 4 -2.64 32.72 -16.95
N THR A 5 -3.18 33.71 -16.24
CA THR A 5 -3.75 33.54 -14.89
C THR A 5 -5.01 32.67 -14.92
N PHE A 6 -5.85 32.81 -15.94
CA PHE A 6 -7.03 32.00 -16.13
C PHE A 6 -6.67 30.54 -16.47
N TYR A 7 -5.65 30.33 -17.31
CA TYR A 7 -5.15 28.98 -17.64
C TYR A 7 -4.58 28.26 -16.41
N ILE A 8 -3.77 28.95 -15.58
CA ILE A 8 -3.25 28.38 -14.32
C ILE A 8 -4.41 28.06 -13.36
N MET A 9 -5.40 28.91 -13.24
CA MET A 9 -6.55 28.70 -12.37
C MET A 9 -7.41 27.50 -12.84
N MET A 10 -7.59 27.32 -14.14
CA MET A 10 -8.26 26.15 -14.71
C MET A 10 -7.47 24.86 -14.47
N LEU A 11 -6.13 24.89 -14.66
CA LEU A 11 -5.25 23.74 -14.43
C LEU A 11 -5.23 23.31 -12.95
N THR A 12 -5.31 24.25 -12.00
CA THR A 12 -5.40 23.95 -10.57
C THR A 12 -6.77 23.38 -10.18
N ALA A 13 -7.87 23.89 -10.77
CA ALA A 13 -9.21 23.38 -10.55
C ALA A 13 -9.37 21.96 -11.07
N GLU A 14 -8.82 21.66 -12.24
CA GLU A 14 -8.84 20.30 -12.82
C GLU A 14 -8.03 19.30 -11.96
N LYS A 15 -6.86 19.72 -11.48
CA LYS A 15 -6.05 18.89 -10.57
C LYS A 15 -6.75 18.63 -9.25
N GLN A 16 -7.46 19.63 -8.71
CA GLN A 16 -8.23 19.47 -7.48
C GLN A 16 -9.39 18.49 -7.67
N ALA A 17 -10.14 18.61 -8.75
CA ALA A 17 -11.23 17.69 -9.08
C ALA A 17 -10.72 16.23 -9.24
N LEU A 18 -9.55 16.06 -9.89
CA LEU A 18 -8.91 14.76 -10.02
C LEU A 18 -8.46 14.21 -8.66
N LEU A 19 -7.90 15.07 -7.80
CA LEU A 19 -7.47 14.70 -6.45
C LEU A 19 -8.66 14.17 -5.64
N ASP A 20 -9.78 14.90 -5.62
CA ASP A 20 -10.99 14.55 -4.88
C ASP A 20 -11.61 13.25 -5.43
N PHE A 21 -11.63 13.09 -6.76
CA PHE A 21 -12.07 11.86 -7.40
C PHE A 21 -11.20 10.66 -6.99
N LEU A 22 -9.87 10.80 -7.07
CA LEU A 22 -8.94 9.73 -6.70
C LEU A 22 -9.03 9.41 -5.21
N ASN A 23 -9.09 10.40 -4.33
CA ASN A 23 -9.21 10.21 -2.89
C ASN A 23 -10.44 9.37 -2.55
N SER A 24 -11.61 9.74 -3.06
CA SER A 24 -12.86 9.03 -2.78
C SER A 24 -12.84 7.58 -3.28
N HIS A 25 -12.40 7.35 -4.52
CA HIS A 25 -12.39 6.01 -5.11
C HIS A 25 -11.31 5.10 -4.51
N LEU A 26 -10.11 5.63 -4.25
CA LEU A 26 -9.04 4.86 -3.62
C LEU A 26 -9.34 4.57 -2.16
N ALA A 27 -9.97 5.51 -1.43
CA ALA A 27 -10.41 5.27 -0.06
C ALA A 27 -11.45 4.14 0.00
N LEU A 28 -12.45 4.18 -0.88
CA LEU A 28 -13.46 3.11 -0.97
C LEU A 28 -12.83 1.76 -1.35
N ALA A 29 -11.96 1.74 -2.37
CA ALA A 29 -11.25 0.53 -2.77
C ALA A 29 -10.37 -0.03 -1.64
N THR A 30 -9.71 0.84 -0.88
CA THR A 30 -8.90 0.46 0.28
C THR A 30 -9.75 -0.14 1.39
N LEU A 31 -10.92 0.45 1.68
CA LEU A 31 -11.84 -0.06 2.68
C LEU A 31 -12.37 -1.46 2.32
N VAL A 32 -12.81 -1.63 1.07
CA VAL A 32 -13.23 -2.94 0.55
C VAL A 32 -12.07 -3.94 0.60
N GLY A 33 -10.89 -3.51 0.16
CA GLY A 33 -9.67 -4.32 0.23
C GLY A 33 -9.32 -4.72 1.66
N PHE A 34 -9.45 -3.82 2.61
CA PHE A 34 -9.21 -4.11 4.03
C PHE A 34 -10.17 -5.17 4.58
N ILE A 35 -11.44 -5.08 4.24
CA ILE A 35 -12.45 -6.09 4.63
C ILE A 35 -12.07 -7.47 4.05
N ILE A 36 -11.73 -7.54 2.77
CA ILE A 36 -11.28 -8.78 2.12
C ILE A 36 -10.02 -9.32 2.78
N LEU A 37 -9.07 -8.45 3.14
CA LEU A 37 -7.84 -8.82 3.83
C LEU A 37 -8.12 -9.44 5.21
N CYS A 38 -9.06 -8.87 5.96
CA CYS A 38 -9.48 -9.40 7.26
C CYS A 38 -10.10 -10.82 7.11
N PHE A 39 -10.98 -11.02 6.14
CA PHE A 39 -11.54 -12.35 5.86
C PHE A 39 -10.45 -13.34 5.45
N TRP A 40 -9.51 -12.93 4.58
CA TRP A 40 -8.38 -13.77 4.20
C TRP A 40 -7.51 -14.17 5.39
N LEU A 41 -7.24 -13.22 6.30
CA LEU A 41 -6.49 -13.50 7.52
C LEU A 41 -7.21 -14.50 8.43
N ILE A 42 -8.53 -14.33 8.63
CA ILE A 42 -9.36 -15.24 9.41
C ILE A 42 -9.32 -16.65 8.79
N ASP A 43 -9.47 -16.76 7.48
CA ASP A 43 -9.40 -18.01 6.76
C ASP A 43 -8.03 -18.70 6.92
N LEU A 44 -6.91 -17.97 6.81
CA LEU A 44 -5.57 -18.54 7.01
C LEU A 44 -5.35 -19.03 8.46
N ILE A 45 -5.93 -18.35 9.44
CA ILE A 45 -5.88 -18.79 10.84
C ILE A 45 -6.73 -20.06 11.02
N ALA A 46 -7.93 -20.09 10.43
CA ALA A 46 -8.82 -21.24 10.47
C ALA A 46 -8.26 -22.48 9.73
N LEU A 47 -7.42 -22.25 8.69
CA LEU A 47 -6.75 -23.33 7.96
C LEU A 47 -5.76 -24.14 8.82
N LYS A 48 -5.26 -23.60 9.93
CA LYS A 48 -4.46 -24.36 10.91
C LYS A 48 -5.31 -25.39 11.67
N THR A 49 -6.64 -25.26 11.64
CA THR A 49 -7.58 -26.20 12.24
C THR A 49 -8.28 -26.99 11.16
N LYS A 50 -8.11 -28.30 11.11
CA LYS A 50 -8.76 -29.41 10.33
C LYS A 50 -9.66 -29.14 9.08
N ALA A 51 -10.01 -27.89 8.72
CA ALA A 51 -10.81 -27.53 7.55
C ALA A 51 -9.98 -27.39 6.24
N PHE A 52 -8.71 -27.75 6.28
CA PHE A 52 -7.69 -27.52 5.25
C PHE A 52 -8.06 -28.01 3.83
N ALA A 53 -8.73 -29.14 3.71
CA ALA A 53 -8.98 -29.73 2.40
C ALA A 53 -9.97 -28.93 1.53
N SER A 54 -10.99 -28.31 2.14
CA SER A 54 -12.02 -27.56 1.41
C SER A 54 -11.51 -26.19 0.91
N TYR A 55 -10.68 -25.52 1.69
CA TYR A 55 -10.13 -24.19 1.35
C TYR A 55 -8.94 -24.25 0.40
N ARG A 56 -8.21 -25.38 0.34
CA ARG A 56 -7.07 -25.57 -0.57
C ARG A 56 -7.40 -25.24 -2.01
N LYS A 57 -8.58 -25.65 -2.49
CA LYS A 57 -9.05 -25.40 -3.86
C LYS A 57 -9.13 -23.90 -4.21
N TYR A 58 -9.44 -23.04 -3.23
CA TYR A 58 -9.56 -21.59 -3.44
C TYR A 58 -8.22 -20.87 -3.39
N TYR A 59 -7.28 -21.32 -2.55
CA TYR A 59 -5.99 -20.64 -2.35
C TYR A 59 -4.87 -21.17 -3.24
N GLU A 60 -5.02 -22.35 -3.83
CA GLU A 60 -4.04 -22.89 -4.78
C GLU A 60 -3.85 -21.97 -6.01
N PRO A 61 -4.91 -21.45 -6.68
CA PRO A 61 -4.72 -20.49 -7.76
C PRO A 61 -4.10 -19.17 -7.28
N VAL A 62 -4.46 -18.67 -6.09
CA VAL A 62 -3.83 -17.48 -5.52
C VAL A 62 -2.33 -17.70 -5.32
N SER A 63 -1.92 -18.85 -4.78
CA SER A 63 -0.51 -19.22 -4.65
C SER A 63 0.19 -19.30 -6.00
N ARG A 64 -0.47 -19.89 -7.00
CA ARG A 64 0.11 -20.03 -8.36
C ARG A 64 0.39 -18.69 -9.01
N TYR A 65 -0.52 -17.73 -8.86
CA TYR A 65 -0.42 -16.40 -9.45
C TYR A 65 0.11 -15.34 -8.46
N ALA A 66 0.68 -15.74 -7.32
CA ALA A 66 1.13 -14.81 -6.28
C ALA A 66 2.21 -13.82 -6.77
N LEU A 67 3.13 -14.25 -7.66
CA LEU A 67 4.17 -13.38 -8.23
C LEU A 67 3.57 -12.26 -9.09
N PRO A 68 2.76 -12.53 -10.14
CA PRO A 68 2.17 -11.47 -10.93
C PRO A 68 1.18 -10.61 -10.11
N ILE A 69 0.40 -11.19 -9.20
CA ILE A 69 -0.50 -10.43 -8.32
C ILE A 69 0.31 -9.44 -7.47
N GLY A 70 1.39 -9.90 -6.83
CA GLY A 70 2.28 -9.05 -6.03
C GLY A 70 2.94 -7.96 -6.86
N PHE A 71 3.39 -8.27 -8.08
CA PHE A 71 3.95 -7.29 -9.01
C PHE A 71 2.95 -6.19 -9.37
N PHE A 72 1.75 -6.56 -9.84
CA PHE A 72 0.76 -5.56 -10.25
C PHE A 72 0.23 -4.73 -9.07
N LEU A 73 0.08 -5.33 -7.89
CA LEU A 73 -0.30 -4.62 -6.67
C LEU A 73 0.74 -3.55 -6.31
N THR A 74 2.03 -3.93 -6.26
CA THR A 74 3.10 -3.00 -5.89
C THR A 74 3.38 -1.98 -7.00
N LEU A 75 3.25 -2.35 -8.27
CA LEU A 75 3.33 -1.45 -9.42
C LEU A 75 2.22 -0.39 -9.36
N PHE A 76 0.97 -0.80 -9.13
CA PHE A 76 -0.16 0.13 -8.99
C PHE A 76 0.08 1.10 -7.82
N SER A 77 0.50 0.60 -6.66
CA SER A 77 0.81 1.44 -5.50
C SER A 77 1.95 2.42 -5.78
N THR A 78 2.97 2.00 -6.53
CA THR A 78 4.09 2.86 -6.96
C THR A 78 3.61 3.95 -7.90
N ILE A 79 2.84 3.60 -8.94
CA ILE A 79 2.30 4.57 -9.90
C ILE A 79 1.41 5.60 -9.20
N MET A 80 0.49 5.14 -8.35
CA MET A 80 -0.39 6.06 -7.61
C MET A 80 0.41 6.97 -6.67
N SER A 81 1.42 6.45 -5.99
CA SER A 81 2.30 7.24 -5.13
C SER A 81 3.04 8.35 -5.91
N LEU A 82 3.49 8.08 -7.15
CA LEU A 82 4.10 9.07 -8.03
C LEU A 82 3.07 10.07 -8.58
N VAL A 83 1.89 9.61 -8.97
CA VAL A 83 0.81 10.50 -9.42
C VAL A 83 0.46 11.52 -8.34
N TYR A 84 0.33 11.10 -7.09
CA TYR A 84 0.06 12.03 -5.99
C TYR A 84 1.20 13.02 -5.76
N SER A 85 2.46 12.57 -5.75
CA SER A 85 3.58 13.47 -5.44
C SER A 85 3.99 14.36 -6.62
N ASP A 86 4.16 13.77 -7.80
CA ASP A 86 4.82 14.47 -8.90
C ASP A 86 3.81 15.16 -9.83
N TYR A 87 2.62 14.57 -10.01
CA TYR A 87 1.59 15.18 -10.85
C TYR A 87 0.65 16.08 -10.06
N LEU A 88 0.12 15.61 -8.92
CA LEU A 88 -0.82 16.37 -8.10
C LEU A 88 -0.13 17.32 -7.09
N GLY A 89 1.19 17.16 -6.86
CA GLY A 89 1.98 18.04 -6.01
C GLY A 89 1.79 17.81 -4.50
N VAL A 90 1.30 16.64 -4.10
CA VAL A 90 1.17 16.26 -2.69
C VAL A 90 2.54 15.87 -2.14
N LEU A 91 3.15 16.74 -1.34
CA LEU A 91 4.49 16.52 -0.80
C LEU A 91 4.52 15.35 0.19
N PRO A 92 5.36 14.34 -0.02
CA PRO A 92 5.52 13.21 0.91
C PRO A 92 6.34 13.62 2.13
N CYS A 93 5.89 13.23 3.32
CA CYS A 93 6.64 13.37 4.56
C CYS A 93 7.78 12.31 4.66
N GLY A 94 8.61 12.39 5.70
CA GLY A 94 9.71 11.45 5.91
C GLY A 94 9.28 9.99 6.02
N LEU A 95 8.20 9.69 6.77
CA LEU A 95 7.67 8.33 6.90
C LEU A 95 7.06 7.82 5.59
N CYS A 96 6.49 8.69 4.75
CA CYS A 96 6.04 8.32 3.41
C CYS A 96 7.20 7.83 2.52
N TRP A 97 8.38 8.47 2.63
CA TRP A 97 9.57 8.04 1.92
C TRP A 97 10.04 6.65 2.34
N PHE A 98 10.01 6.33 3.65
CA PHE A 98 10.33 4.97 4.11
C PHE A 98 9.36 3.93 3.53
N GLN A 99 8.06 4.21 3.53
CA GLN A 99 7.06 3.30 2.93
C GLN A 99 7.33 3.09 1.43
N ARG A 100 7.69 4.15 0.70
CA ARG A 100 8.06 4.08 -0.72
C ARG A 100 9.28 3.19 -0.95
N ILE A 101 10.32 3.29 -0.12
CA ILE A 101 11.52 2.44 -0.24
C ILE A 101 11.11 0.97 -0.23
N PHE A 102 10.23 0.55 0.69
CA PHE A 102 9.78 -0.85 0.75
C PHE A 102 8.92 -1.23 -0.45
N ILE A 103 7.90 -0.41 -0.80
CA ILE A 103 6.97 -0.74 -1.90
C ILE A 103 7.70 -0.78 -3.25
N TYR A 104 8.55 0.19 -3.54
CA TYR A 104 9.28 0.27 -4.81
C TYR A 104 10.27 -0.88 -4.95
N SER A 105 11.00 -1.20 -3.86
CA SER A 105 11.91 -2.36 -3.86
C SER A 105 11.14 -3.66 -4.12
N MET A 106 9.98 -3.86 -3.48
CA MET A 106 9.17 -5.05 -3.70
C MET A 106 8.63 -5.15 -5.13
N MET A 107 8.28 -4.03 -5.78
CA MET A 107 7.87 -4.02 -7.19
C MET A 107 8.96 -4.61 -8.09
N PHE A 108 10.20 -4.15 -7.95
CA PHE A 108 11.33 -4.69 -8.75
C PHE A 108 11.61 -6.15 -8.43
N ILE A 109 11.60 -6.52 -7.14
CA ILE A 109 11.86 -7.88 -6.69
C ILE A 109 10.78 -8.84 -7.23
N PHE A 110 9.51 -8.49 -7.15
CA PHE A 110 8.41 -9.28 -7.73
C PHE A 110 8.54 -9.40 -9.25
N GLY A 111 8.90 -8.30 -9.95
CA GLY A 111 9.07 -8.31 -11.40
C GLY A 111 10.18 -9.27 -11.85
N VAL A 112 11.35 -9.20 -11.21
CA VAL A 112 12.47 -10.11 -11.50
C VAL A 112 12.11 -11.57 -11.15
N ALA A 113 11.47 -11.78 -9.98
CA ALA A 113 11.06 -13.10 -9.55
C ALA A 113 10.00 -13.72 -10.47
N TRP A 114 9.05 -12.92 -10.96
CA TRP A 114 8.05 -13.36 -11.93
C TRP A 114 8.71 -13.78 -13.26
N TYR A 115 9.64 -12.96 -13.77
CA TYR A 115 10.38 -13.28 -14.99
C TYR A 115 11.18 -14.58 -14.85
N LYS A 116 11.83 -14.81 -13.70
CA LYS A 116 12.64 -16.00 -13.42
C LYS A 116 11.83 -17.18 -12.88
N ASN A 117 10.55 -17.00 -12.59
CA ASN A 117 9.70 -17.93 -11.87
C ASN A 117 10.32 -18.42 -10.52
N ASP A 118 11.03 -17.50 -9.84
CA ASP A 118 11.69 -17.77 -8.57
C ASP A 118 10.74 -17.54 -7.38
N ARG A 119 10.33 -18.62 -6.75
CA ARG A 119 9.43 -18.60 -5.61
C ARG A 119 10.11 -18.45 -4.26
N LYS A 120 11.43 -18.55 -4.20
CA LYS A 120 12.18 -18.31 -2.95
C LYS A 120 12.13 -16.84 -2.53
N VAL A 121 11.76 -15.96 -3.44
CA VAL A 121 11.61 -14.52 -3.21
C VAL A 121 10.63 -14.19 -2.08
N PHE A 122 9.65 -15.04 -1.80
CA PHE A 122 8.63 -14.77 -0.79
C PHE A 122 9.17 -14.62 0.65
N ASP A 123 10.35 -15.14 0.95
CA ASP A 123 11.02 -14.90 2.24
C ASP A 123 11.50 -13.46 2.36
N TYR A 124 12.08 -12.91 1.30
CA TYR A 124 12.54 -11.52 1.25
C TYR A 124 11.37 -10.55 1.23
N ILE A 125 10.34 -10.84 0.42
CA ILE A 125 9.12 -10.03 0.36
C ILE A 125 8.42 -9.99 1.72
N LEU A 126 8.32 -11.11 2.42
CA LEU A 126 7.71 -11.18 3.74
C LEU A 126 8.43 -10.26 4.73
N THR A 127 9.76 -10.31 4.75
CA THR A 127 10.60 -9.47 5.63
C THR A 127 10.41 -7.98 5.33
N LEU A 128 10.47 -7.58 4.04
CA LEU A 128 10.25 -6.19 3.63
C LEU A 128 8.84 -5.72 3.93
N SER A 129 7.84 -6.58 3.73
CA SER A 129 6.44 -6.24 4.01
C SER A 129 6.18 -6.05 5.50
N ILE A 130 6.78 -6.85 6.37
CA ILE A 130 6.65 -6.69 7.82
C ILE A 130 7.31 -5.38 8.26
N ALA A 131 8.52 -5.07 7.78
CA ALA A 131 9.19 -3.82 8.09
C ALA A 131 8.39 -2.61 7.60
N GLY A 132 7.88 -2.66 6.35
CA GLY A 132 7.03 -1.62 5.80
C GLY A 132 5.69 -1.46 6.56
N LEU A 133 5.09 -2.56 6.98
CA LEU A 133 3.87 -2.55 7.79
C LEU A 133 4.07 -1.85 9.14
N ILE A 134 5.19 -2.11 9.83
CA ILE A 134 5.52 -1.45 11.10
C ILE A 134 5.61 0.06 10.90
N VAL A 135 6.31 0.51 9.86
CA VAL A 135 6.41 1.95 9.53
C VAL A 135 5.05 2.53 9.18
N ALA A 136 4.23 1.82 8.41
CA ALA A 136 2.90 2.29 8.01
C ALA A 136 1.93 2.37 9.19
N LEU A 137 1.96 1.42 10.12
CA LEU A 137 1.16 1.43 11.34
C LEU A 137 1.56 2.58 12.27
N TYR A 138 2.87 2.82 12.44
CA TYR A 138 3.36 3.95 13.23
C TYR A 138 2.92 5.28 12.60
N HIS A 139 3.02 5.42 11.29
CA HIS A 139 2.58 6.62 10.59
C HIS A 139 1.07 6.82 10.69
N GLN A 140 0.27 5.76 10.58
CA GLN A 140 -1.18 5.80 10.80
C GLN A 140 -1.52 6.24 12.22
N TYR A 141 -0.81 5.71 13.22
CA TYR A 141 -0.94 6.10 14.62
C TYR A 141 -0.74 7.62 14.82
N LEU A 142 0.30 8.21 14.20
CA LEU A 142 0.53 9.66 14.26
C LEU A 142 -0.61 10.45 13.61
N GLN A 143 -1.09 10.03 12.44
CA GLN A 143 -2.18 10.72 11.75
C GLN A 143 -3.55 10.59 12.45
N MET A 144 -3.71 9.64 13.36
CA MET A 144 -4.87 9.56 14.26
C MET A 144 -4.79 10.55 15.44
N GLY A 145 -3.76 11.39 15.53
CA GLY A 145 -3.60 12.43 16.54
C GLY A 145 -2.93 11.98 17.83
N TYR A 146 -2.26 10.83 17.81
CA TYR A 146 -1.49 10.37 18.98
C TYR A 146 -0.10 11.02 19.03
N SER A 147 0.50 11.06 20.22
CA SER A 147 1.81 11.68 20.47
C SER A 147 2.95 10.95 19.74
N GLU A 148 3.92 11.72 19.27
CA GLU A 148 5.13 11.18 18.65
C GLU A 148 5.95 10.36 19.66
N LEU A 149 6.19 9.09 19.35
CA LEU A 149 7.11 8.21 20.08
C LEU A 149 8.54 8.33 19.54
N ILE A 150 8.66 8.53 18.22
CA ILE A 150 9.91 8.72 17.48
C ILE A 150 9.72 9.95 16.60
N PRO A 151 10.63 10.93 16.63
CA PRO A 151 10.50 12.13 15.81
C PRO A 151 10.42 11.80 14.32
N CYS A 152 9.57 12.53 13.61
CA CYS A 152 9.45 12.40 12.17
C CYS A 152 10.81 12.65 11.50
N PRO A 153 11.32 11.76 10.64
CA PRO A 153 12.61 11.97 9.97
C PRO A 153 12.60 13.27 9.16
N ALA A 154 13.53 14.17 9.48
CA ALA A 154 13.71 15.41 8.75
C ALA A 154 14.31 15.11 7.37
N ILE A 155 13.44 14.88 6.40
CA ILE A 155 13.79 14.93 4.99
C ILE A 155 13.41 16.32 4.50
N ALA A 156 14.08 16.87 3.52
CA ALA A 156 13.99 18.26 3.03
C ALA A 156 12.57 18.80 2.73
N SER A 157 11.52 18.00 2.95
CA SER A 157 10.12 18.41 2.88
C SER A 157 9.68 18.98 4.23
N THR A 158 9.09 20.15 4.22
CA THR A 158 8.54 20.84 5.39
C THR A 158 7.22 20.26 5.90
N VAL A 159 6.86 19.06 5.48
CA VAL A 159 5.57 18.43 5.79
C VAL A 159 5.70 17.57 7.04
N ASN A 160 4.89 17.87 8.05
CA ASN A 160 4.83 17.10 9.30
C ASN A 160 4.16 15.73 9.04
N CYS A 161 4.65 14.69 9.72
CA CYS A 161 4.10 13.33 9.60
C CYS A 161 2.73 13.17 10.27
N ASP A 162 2.42 14.01 11.26
CA ASP A 162 1.19 13.97 12.06
C ASP A 162 -0.04 14.53 11.35
N LYS A 163 0.17 15.38 10.33
CA LYS A 163 -0.93 16.03 9.59
C LYS A 163 -1.34 15.21 8.38
N PRO A 164 -2.55 14.62 8.37
CA PRO A 164 -3.04 13.92 7.20
C PRO A 164 -3.31 14.91 6.05
N THR A 165 -2.81 14.59 4.86
CA THR A 165 -3.08 15.37 3.64
C THR A 165 -4.53 15.20 3.20
N PHE A 166 -5.10 14.02 3.41
CA PHE A 166 -6.52 13.74 3.32
C PHE A 166 -6.93 12.69 4.35
N MET A 167 -8.21 12.68 4.72
CA MET A 167 -8.80 11.69 5.61
C MET A 167 -10.23 11.42 5.19
N GLU A 168 -10.48 10.24 4.67
CA GLU A 168 -11.82 9.77 4.30
C GLU A 168 -12.35 8.80 5.36
N TYR A 169 -13.65 8.78 5.54
CA TYR A 169 -14.32 7.92 6.54
C TYR A 169 -13.78 8.04 7.97
N GLY A 170 -13.05 9.13 8.31
CA GLY A 170 -12.48 9.40 9.63
C GLY A 170 -11.20 8.63 9.97
N PHE A 171 -10.73 7.69 9.13
CA PHE A 171 -9.51 6.92 9.40
C PHE A 171 -8.73 6.48 8.16
N VAL A 172 -9.32 6.57 6.97
CA VAL A 172 -8.64 6.18 5.72
C VAL A 172 -7.74 7.31 5.26
N THR A 173 -6.45 7.09 5.36
CA THR A 173 -5.37 8.01 4.99
C THR A 173 -4.36 7.30 4.09
N PHE A 174 -3.34 8.00 3.56
CA PHE A 174 -2.26 7.36 2.80
C PHE A 174 -1.53 6.26 3.58
N PRO A 175 -1.15 6.46 4.86
CA PRO A 175 -0.58 5.37 5.67
C PRO A 175 -1.50 4.16 5.78
N PHE A 176 -2.81 4.35 5.91
CA PHE A 176 -3.75 3.23 5.96
C PHE A 176 -3.78 2.44 4.64
N MET A 177 -3.70 3.12 3.49
CA MET A 177 -3.57 2.45 2.18
C MET A 177 -2.28 1.61 2.12
N ALA A 178 -1.17 2.12 2.67
CA ALA A 178 0.07 1.38 2.76
C ALA A 178 -0.04 0.17 3.70
N VAL A 179 -0.73 0.28 4.85
CA VAL A 179 -1.01 -0.85 5.76
C VAL A 179 -1.73 -1.96 5.01
N VAL A 180 -2.76 -1.63 4.23
CA VAL A 180 -3.52 -2.61 3.44
C VAL A 180 -2.62 -3.26 2.37
N THR A 181 -1.82 -2.47 1.67
CA THR A 181 -0.88 -2.97 0.65
C THR A 181 0.15 -3.94 1.24
N PHE A 182 0.81 -3.57 2.35
CA PHE A 182 1.74 -4.46 3.05
C PHE A 182 1.03 -5.70 3.61
N GLY A 183 -0.18 -5.56 4.11
CA GLY A 183 -1.01 -6.68 4.52
C GLY A 183 -1.23 -7.69 3.39
N TYR A 184 -1.61 -7.24 2.21
CA TYR A 184 -1.77 -8.11 1.03
C TYR A 184 -0.47 -8.80 0.62
N THR A 185 0.68 -8.11 0.63
CA THR A 185 1.98 -8.72 0.28
C THR A 185 2.41 -9.75 1.31
N ILE A 186 2.11 -9.57 2.60
CA ILE A 186 2.31 -10.57 3.66
C ILE A 186 1.43 -11.80 3.38
N MET A 187 0.12 -11.59 3.13
CA MET A 187 -0.82 -12.68 2.91
C MET A 187 -0.50 -13.49 1.65
N LEU A 188 -0.10 -12.83 0.56
CA LEU A 188 0.39 -13.47 -0.66
C LEU A 188 1.63 -14.34 -0.38
N SER A 189 2.59 -13.78 0.38
CA SER A 189 3.83 -14.50 0.72
C SER A 189 3.54 -15.73 1.59
N LEU A 190 2.70 -15.60 2.61
CA LEU A 190 2.31 -16.71 3.47
C LEU A 190 1.56 -17.80 2.70
N THR A 191 0.60 -17.40 1.87
CA THR A 191 -0.18 -18.33 1.03
C THR A 191 0.74 -19.05 0.04
N ALA A 192 1.63 -18.33 -0.65
CA ALA A 192 2.57 -18.93 -1.58
C ALA A 192 3.50 -19.94 -0.89
N LYS A 193 3.96 -19.68 0.32
CA LYS A 193 4.81 -20.60 1.11
C LYS A 193 4.06 -21.83 1.60
N MET A 194 2.79 -21.69 1.96
CA MET A 194 1.96 -22.82 2.43
C MET A 194 1.64 -23.82 1.33
N PHE A 195 1.43 -23.36 0.11
CA PHE A 195 1.01 -24.20 -1.02
C PHE A 195 2.14 -24.61 -1.97
N ASN A 196 3.38 -24.16 -1.71
CA ASN A 196 4.58 -24.46 -2.50
C ASN A 196 5.45 -25.59 -1.92
N LYS A 197 4.92 -26.38 -0.99
CA LYS A 197 5.59 -27.56 -0.47
C LYS A 197 5.39 -28.77 -1.37
#